data_dc471e66edb990a96b476244ab4776bb
#
_entry.id   dc471e66edb990a96b476244ab4776bb
#
_cell.length_a   1.000
_cell.length_b   1.000
_cell.length_c   1.000
_cell.angle_alpha   90.00
_cell.angle_beta   90.00
_cell.angle_gamma   90.00
#
_symmetry.space_group_name_H-M   'P 1'
#
loop_
_entity.id
_entity.type
_entity.pdbx_description
1 polymer ?
#
loop_
_entity_poly.entity_id
_entity_poly.type
_entity_poly.pdbx_seq_one_letter_code
_entity_poly.pdbx_strand_id
1 'polypeptide(L)'
;MICAVVAVAACASHVEAQQPAAGQQQQPMGFFITSVGPGDGGNLGGLAGADAHCQRLAQAAGAASRAWRAYLSTAAGGGQPAVNARDRIGTGPWYNARGALVAWNIADLHGDIHRDRNSVNKEFALNEKGEQVKGRGDQPNQHDILTGSDSHGRSMLGSAATTTCNNWTSNSAGSAMVGHHDRSGGGNSSWNAAHASRGCSQQDLVGTGGAGLFYCFATN
;
A
#
# COMPACT_ATOMS: atom_id res chain seq x y z
N MET A 1 -51.00 -1.54 71.48
CA MET A 1 -50.77 -2.03 70.16
C MET A 1 -50.24 -0.89 69.34
N ILE A 2 -48.92 -0.86 69.02
CA ILE A 2 -48.27 0.21 68.29
C ILE A 2 -47.90 -0.40 66.96
N CYS A 3 -48.52 0.01 65.83
CA CYS A 3 -48.19 -0.40 64.51
C CYS A 3 -46.99 0.44 63.99
N ALA A 4 -45.88 -0.21 63.76
CA ALA A 4 -44.73 0.42 63.11
C ALA A 4 -44.90 0.31 61.55
N VAL A 5 -44.92 1.44 60.87
CA VAL A 5 -44.95 1.54 59.42
C VAL A 5 -43.48 1.55 58.91
N VAL A 6 -43.11 0.50 58.20
CA VAL A 6 -41.78 0.41 57.53
C VAL A 6 -41.90 1.07 56.13
N ALA A 7 -41.22 2.18 55.92
CA ALA A 7 -41.11 2.83 54.62
C ALA A 7 -39.97 2.16 53.83
N VAL A 8 -40.31 1.54 52.71
CA VAL A 8 -39.34 0.98 51.74
C VAL A 8 -38.96 2.10 50.75
N ALA A 9 -37.73 2.57 50.84
CA ALA A 9 -37.16 3.51 49.88
C ALA A 9 -36.71 2.73 48.60
N ALA A 10 -37.36 2.97 47.49
CA ALA A 10 -36.95 2.45 46.19
C ALA A 10 -35.79 3.29 45.61
N CYS A 11 -34.58 2.75 45.55
CA CYS A 11 -33.47 3.33 44.80
C CYS A 11 -33.74 3.16 43.32
N ALA A 12 -34.11 4.21 42.62
CA ALA A 12 -34.14 4.27 41.17
C ALA A 12 -32.71 4.43 40.65
N SER A 13 -32.17 3.37 40.07
CA SER A 13 -30.87 3.40 39.34
C SER A 13 -31.06 4.21 38.05
N HIS A 14 -30.53 5.41 37.99
CA HIS A 14 -30.42 6.17 36.74
C HIS A 14 -29.36 5.49 35.89
N VAL A 15 -29.76 4.77 34.84
CA VAL A 15 -28.88 4.36 33.75
C VAL A 15 -28.63 5.59 32.90
N GLU A 16 -27.50 6.22 33.14
CA GLU A 16 -26.99 7.29 32.29
C GLU A 16 -26.67 6.69 30.92
N ALA A 17 -27.47 7.04 29.92
CA ALA A 17 -27.17 6.65 28.53
C ALA A 17 -25.86 7.34 28.15
N GLN A 18 -24.79 6.54 27.99
CA GLN A 18 -23.52 7.01 27.44
C GLN A 18 -23.76 7.62 26.06
N GLN A 19 -23.58 8.93 25.94
CA GLN A 19 -23.51 9.58 24.62
C GLN A 19 -22.44 8.90 23.79
N PRO A 20 -22.73 8.57 22.50
CA PRO A 20 -21.69 8.04 21.61
C PRO A 20 -20.57 9.08 21.54
N ALA A 21 -19.34 8.62 21.74
CA ALA A 21 -18.14 9.44 21.65
C ALA A 21 -18.18 10.23 20.33
N ALA A 22 -17.94 11.55 20.42
CA ALA A 22 -17.86 12.44 19.27
C ALA A 22 -17.02 11.79 18.18
N GLY A 23 -17.59 11.64 16.97
CA GLY A 23 -17.03 10.84 15.90
C GLY A 23 -15.55 11.14 15.68
N GLN A 24 -14.70 10.15 15.86
CA GLN A 24 -13.30 10.24 15.48
C GLN A 24 -13.27 10.56 13.99
N GLN A 25 -12.79 11.75 13.65
CA GLN A 25 -12.66 12.17 12.27
C GLN A 25 -11.73 11.16 11.58
N GLN A 26 -12.28 10.42 10.62
CA GLN A 26 -11.52 9.42 9.89
C GLN A 26 -10.31 10.10 9.23
N GLN A 27 -9.11 9.60 9.50
CA GLN A 27 -7.89 10.15 8.91
C GLN A 27 -7.95 10.04 7.37
N PRO A 28 -7.55 11.09 6.65
CA PRO A 28 -7.64 11.09 5.20
C PRO A 28 -6.71 10.02 4.62
N MET A 29 -7.20 9.29 3.62
CA MET A 29 -6.43 8.28 2.91
C MET A 29 -5.11 8.88 2.39
N GLY A 30 -4.01 8.23 2.69
CA GLY A 30 -2.66 8.59 2.25
C GLY A 30 -1.91 7.43 1.59
N PHE A 31 -2.48 6.24 1.57
CA PHE A 31 -1.91 5.02 1.04
C PHE A 31 -2.98 4.11 0.48
N PHE A 32 -2.68 3.45 -0.65
CA PHE A 32 -3.45 2.33 -1.18
C PHE A 32 -2.61 1.46 -2.14
N ILE A 33 -3.05 0.22 -2.39
CA ILE A 33 -2.63 -0.58 -3.53
C ILE A 33 -3.63 -0.33 -4.65
N THR A 34 -3.18 -0.16 -5.88
CA THR A 34 -4.09 0.02 -7.01
C THR A 34 -5.05 -1.17 -7.12
N SER A 35 -6.36 -0.92 -7.23
CA SER A 35 -7.37 -1.99 -7.41
C SER A 35 -7.25 -2.67 -8.77
N VAL A 36 -6.62 -1.98 -9.73
CA VAL A 36 -6.37 -2.44 -11.09
C VAL A 36 -5.06 -1.84 -11.59
N GLY A 37 -4.26 -2.62 -12.31
CA GLY A 37 -3.11 -2.11 -13.04
C GLY A 37 -3.54 -1.46 -14.37
N PRO A 38 -2.61 -0.79 -15.08
CA PRO A 38 -2.89 -0.25 -16.42
C PRO A 38 -3.28 -1.30 -17.48
N GLY A 39 -2.99 -2.59 -17.21
CA GLY A 39 -3.35 -3.69 -18.12
C GLY A 39 -2.30 -3.99 -19.20
N ASP A 40 -1.16 -3.34 -19.15
CA ASP A 40 -0.06 -3.48 -20.12
C ASP A 40 1.24 -3.98 -19.44
N GLY A 41 1.09 -4.92 -18.52
CA GLY A 41 2.21 -5.51 -17.78
C GLY A 41 3.04 -4.49 -17.02
N GLY A 42 4.36 -4.53 -17.19
CA GLY A 42 5.30 -3.59 -16.59
C GLY A 42 5.44 -2.27 -17.37
N ASN A 43 4.76 -2.11 -18.51
CA ASN A 43 4.66 -0.81 -19.19
C ASN A 43 3.59 0.06 -18.53
N LEU A 44 4.03 0.89 -17.61
CA LEU A 44 3.17 1.82 -16.86
C LEU A 44 3.19 3.24 -17.48
N GLY A 45 3.90 3.45 -18.59
CA GLY A 45 4.19 4.77 -19.14
C GLY A 45 5.27 5.50 -18.33
N GLY A 46 6.24 4.76 -17.78
CA GLY A 46 7.25 5.29 -16.88
C GLY A 46 6.68 5.72 -15.52
N LEU A 47 7.48 6.44 -14.74
CA LEU A 47 7.02 6.97 -13.45
C LEU A 47 5.84 7.95 -13.60
N ALA A 48 5.85 8.76 -14.65
CA ALA A 48 4.79 9.74 -14.89
C ALA A 48 3.43 9.07 -15.16
N GLY A 49 3.41 8.00 -15.96
CA GLY A 49 2.20 7.22 -16.23
C GLY A 49 1.67 6.52 -14.99
N ALA A 50 2.57 5.94 -14.18
CA ALA A 50 2.22 5.31 -12.91
C ALA A 50 1.65 6.33 -11.90
N ASP A 51 2.26 7.52 -11.78
CA ASP A 51 1.76 8.59 -10.93
C ASP A 51 0.37 9.07 -11.36
N ALA A 52 0.18 9.26 -12.68
CA ALA A 52 -1.12 9.63 -13.23
C ALA A 52 -2.18 8.54 -12.97
N HIS A 53 -1.81 7.27 -12.96
CA HIS A 53 -2.71 6.18 -12.61
C HIS A 53 -3.10 6.23 -11.12
N CYS A 54 -2.13 6.43 -10.20
CA CYS A 54 -2.41 6.66 -8.78
C CYS A 54 -3.38 7.84 -8.58
N GLN A 55 -3.12 8.96 -9.25
CA GLN A 55 -3.96 10.15 -9.14
C GLN A 55 -5.40 9.90 -9.63
N ARG A 56 -5.58 9.18 -10.74
CA ARG A 56 -6.92 8.84 -11.25
C ARG A 56 -7.70 7.94 -10.29
N LEU A 57 -7.05 6.90 -9.73
CA LEU A 57 -7.72 6.00 -8.77
C LEU A 57 -8.08 6.73 -7.48
N ALA A 58 -7.16 7.55 -6.95
CA ALA A 58 -7.42 8.39 -5.78
C ALA A 58 -8.57 9.38 -6.03
N GLN A 59 -8.63 10.00 -7.21
CA GLN A 59 -9.72 10.88 -7.60
C GLN A 59 -11.06 10.15 -7.63
N ALA A 60 -11.11 8.95 -8.21
CA ALA A 60 -12.31 8.13 -8.25
C ALA A 60 -12.79 7.71 -6.85
N ALA A 61 -11.86 7.61 -5.89
CA ALA A 61 -12.14 7.32 -4.47
C ALA A 61 -12.39 8.57 -3.62
N GLY A 62 -12.50 9.77 -4.22
CA GLY A 62 -12.78 11.02 -3.49
C GLY A 62 -11.56 11.68 -2.82
N ALA A 63 -10.34 11.21 -3.12
CA ALA A 63 -9.08 11.75 -2.55
C ALA A 63 -8.31 12.62 -3.56
N ALA A 64 -9.00 13.38 -4.41
CA ALA A 64 -8.42 14.18 -5.48
C ALA A 64 -7.58 15.37 -4.99
N SER A 65 -7.82 15.86 -3.77
CA SER A 65 -7.17 17.06 -3.22
C SER A 65 -5.70 16.87 -2.86
N ARG A 66 -5.22 15.61 -2.85
CA ARG A 66 -3.83 15.25 -2.56
C ARG A 66 -3.08 14.89 -3.84
N ALA A 67 -1.77 15.18 -3.87
CA ALA A 67 -0.88 14.70 -4.92
C ALA A 67 -0.46 13.26 -4.64
N TRP A 68 -0.58 12.37 -5.63
CA TRP A 68 -0.32 10.96 -5.49
C TRP A 68 0.87 10.50 -6.33
N ARG A 69 1.71 9.65 -5.74
CA ARG A 69 2.89 9.07 -6.38
C ARG A 69 2.91 7.56 -6.24
N ALA A 70 3.32 6.90 -7.31
CA ALA A 70 3.59 5.47 -7.29
C ALA A 70 4.89 5.19 -6.52
N TYR A 71 4.89 4.19 -5.64
CA TYR A 71 6.09 3.70 -4.97
C TYR A 71 6.88 2.79 -5.92
N LEU A 72 7.63 3.41 -6.80
CA LEU A 72 8.41 2.75 -7.85
C LEU A 72 9.80 3.37 -7.93
N SER A 73 10.83 2.52 -7.95
CA SER A 73 12.19 2.95 -8.27
C SER A 73 12.48 2.84 -9.77
N THR A 74 13.48 3.56 -10.25
CA THR A 74 14.06 3.38 -11.58
C THR A 74 15.57 3.20 -11.48
N ALA A 75 16.14 2.38 -12.37
CA ALA A 75 17.59 2.26 -12.51
C ALA A 75 18.16 3.47 -13.25
N ALA A 76 19.43 3.79 -13.00
CA ALA A 76 20.15 4.79 -13.78
C ALA A 76 20.30 4.33 -15.23
N GLY A 77 20.20 5.24 -16.18
CA GLY A 77 20.37 4.95 -17.62
C GLY A 77 19.96 6.11 -18.50
N GLY A 78 20.42 6.14 -19.74
CA GLY A 78 20.09 7.20 -20.68
C GLY A 78 20.50 8.60 -20.21
N GLY A 79 21.56 8.73 -19.43
CA GLY A 79 22.01 10.00 -18.85
C GLY A 79 21.18 10.46 -17.63
N GLN A 80 20.20 9.68 -17.18
CA GLN A 80 19.38 9.97 -16.01
C GLN A 80 19.88 9.20 -14.79
N PRO A 81 19.91 9.81 -13.59
CA PRO A 81 20.22 9.11 -12.35
C PRO A 81 19.13 8.11 -11.97
N ALA A 82 19.46 7.13 -11.14
CA ALA A 82 18.48 6.27 -10.51
C ALA A 82 17.51 7.10 -9.63
N VAL A 83 16.26 6.65 -9.55
CA VAL A 83 15.26 7.23 -8.67
C VAL A 83 14.87 6.20 -7.61
N ASN A 84 14.88 6.57 -6.34
CA ASN A 84 14.44 5.73 -5.25
C ASN A 84 12.94 5.91 -5.00
N ALA A 85 12.20 4.82 -4.82
CA ALA A 85 10.77 4.89 -4.50
C ALA A 85 10.52 5.67 -3.19
N ARG A 86 11.35 5.47 -2.17
CA ARG A 86 11.24 6.13 -0.87
C ARG A 86 11.33 7.67 -0.93
N ASP A 87 12.07 8.19 -1.90
CA ASP A 87 12.33 9.65 -2.02
C ASP A 87 11.18 10.37 -2.77
N ARG A 88 10.20 9.61 -3.29
CA ARG A 88 9.12 10.14 -4.12
C ARG A 88 7.80 10.31 -3.38
N ILE A 89 7.62 9.63 -2.28
CA ILE A 89 6.31 9.41 -1.66
C ILE A 89 5.97 10.39 -0.53
N GLY A 90 6.79 11.41 -0.29
CA GLY A 90 6.60 12.36 0.81
C GLY A 90 7.11 11.83 2.15
N THR A 91 6.62 12.36 3.24
CA THR A 91 7.16 12.13 4.59
C THR A 91 6.22 11.36 5.53
N GLY A 92 4.92 11.19 5.16
CA GLY A 92 3.89 10.63 6.01
C GLY A 92 3.27 11.66 6.99
N PRO A 93 2.43 11.24 7.93
CA PRO A 93 1.95 9.87 8.10
C PRO A 93 1.00 9.44 6.98
N TRP A 94 0.95 8.12 6.74
CA TRP A 94 0.05 7.55 5.75
C TRP A 94 -0.98 6.63 6.40
N TYR A 95 -2.24 6.81 6.00
CA TYR A 95 -3.38 6.02 6.45
C TYR A 95 -4.01 5.32 5.24
N ASN A 96 -4.54 4.13 5.43
CA ASN A 96 -5.27 3.42 4.39
C ASN A 96 -6.67 4.04 4.16
N ALA A 97 -7.42 3.49 3.22
CA ALA A 97 -8.76 3.99 2.86
C ALA A 97 -9.81 3.86 4.00
N ARG A 98 -9.51 3.12 5.07
CA ARG A 98 -10.35 3.02 6.27
C ARG A 98 -9.85 3.87 7.43
N GLY A 99 -8.83 4.73 7.20
CA GLY A 99 -8.26 5.61 8.23
C GLY A 99 -7.31 4.90 9.21
N ALA A 100 -6.94 3.64 8.96
CA ALA A 100 -5.95 2.95 9.78
C ALA A 100 -4.52 3.36 9.37
N LEU A 101 -3.66 3.59 10.37
CA LEU A 101 -2.27 3.98 10.14
C LEU A 101 -1.50 2.87 9.43
N VAL A 102 -0.83 3.21 8.34
CA VAL A 102 0.09 2.34 7.60
C VAL A 102 1.54 2.57 8.06
N ALA A 103 1.99 3.81 8.13
CA ALA A 103 3.29 4.18 8.66
C ALA A 103 3.31 5.66 9.08
N TRP A 104 4.08 5.99 10.11
CA TRP A 104 4.24 7.37 10.57
C TRP A 104 5.13 8.20 9.65
N ASN A 105 6.16 7.58 9.10
CA ASN A 105 7.18 8.25 8.29
C ASN A 105 8.00 7.22 7.47
N ILE A 106 8.98 7.69 6.73
CA ILE A 106 9.87 6.87 5.90
C ILE A 106 10.63 5.81 6.72
N ALA A 107 11.08 6.14 7.95
CA ALA A 107 11.82 5.21 8.79
C ALA A 107 10.93 4.06 9.30
N ASP A 108 9.69 4.36 9.67
CA ASP A 108 8.70 3.33 10.04
C ASP A 108 8.34 2.44 8.85
N LEU A 109 8.23 3.03 7.66
CA LEU A 109 7.87 2.32 6.46
C LEU A 109 8.94 1.34 6.01
N HIS A 110 10.23 1.67 6.19
CA HIS A 110 11.36 0.87 5.69
C HIS A 110 12.22 0.22 6.78
N GLY A 111 11.96 0.50 8.05
CA GLY A 111 12.71 -0.07 9.16
C GLY A 111 14.19 0.26 9.14
N ASP A 112 14.53 1.52 8.91
CA ASP A 112 15.92 1.98 8.69
C ASP A 112 16.89 1.62 9.83
N ILE A 113 16.42 1.28 11.02
CA ILE A 113 17.26 0.94 12.16
C ILE A 113 17.36 -0.57 12.38
N HIS A 114 16.21 -1.28 12.41
CA HIS A 114 16.16 -2.72 12.71
C HIS A 114 15.28 -3.49 11.72
N ARG A 115 13.99 -3.19 11.71
CA ARG A 115 12.99 -3.71 10.77
C ARG A 115 11.90 -2.68 10.61
N ASP A 116 11.22 -2.73 9.48
CA ASP A 116 10.05 -1.89 9.23
C ASP A 116 8.97 -2.08 10.31
N ARG A 117 8.32 -0.99 10.66
CA ARG A 117 7.24 -0.94 11.66
C ARG A 117 5.90 -0.59 11.02
N ASN A 118 5.84 -0.63 9.69
CA ASN A 118 4.63 -0.36 8.94
C ASN A 118 3.60 -1.49 9.09
N SER A 119 2.34 -1.16 8.82
CA SER A 119 1.22 -2.09 8.78
C SER A 119 0.90 -2.58 7.35
N VAL A 120 1.88 -2.61 6.44
CA VAL A 120 1.67 -3.22 5.11
C VAL A 120 1.58 -4.73 5.28
N ASN A 121 0.37 -5.24 5.31
CA ASN A 121 0.01 -6.66 5.37
C ASN A 121 -1.39 -6.84 4.75
N LYS A 122 -1.87 -8.07 4.61
CA LYS A 122 -3.14 -8.36 3.93
C LYS A 122 -4.35 -7.62 4.52
N GLU A 123 -4.34 -7.33 5.81
CA GLU A 123 -5.47 -6.68 6.49
C GLU A 123 -5.49 -5.16 6.26
N PHE A 124 -4.33 -4.52 6.26
CA PHE A 124 -4.23 -3.06 6.24
C PHE A 124 -3.79 -2.48 4.90
N ALA A 125 -3.15 -3.28 4.01
CA ALA A 125 -2.77 -2.85 2.67
C ALA A 125 -3.97 -2.94 1.70
N LEU A 126 -4.91 -2.03 1.88
CA LEU A 126 -6.15 -1.97 1.12
C LEU A 126 -5.97 -1.24 -0.21
N ASN A 127 -6.91 -1.48 -1.15
CA ASN A 127 -7.01 -0.66 -2.36
C ASN A 127 -7.67 0.70 -2.07
N GLU A 128 -7.78 1.56 -3.08
CA GLU A 128 -8.36 2.91 -2.95
C GLU A 128 -9.84 2.91 -2.55
N LYS A 129 -10.55 1.78 -2.75
CA LYS A 129 -11.96 1.61 -2.39
C LYS A 129 -12.13 1.09 -0.95
N GLY A 130 -11.02 0.82 -0.25
CA GLY A 130 -11.04 0.22 1.09
C GLY A 130 -11.26 -1.30 1.09
N GLU A 131 -11.07 -1.97 -0.04
CA GLU A 131 -11.19 -3.41 -0.17
C GLU A 131 -9.82 -4.09 0.04
N GLN A 132 -9.84 -5.31 0.55
CA GLN A 132 -8.63 -6.13 0.62
C GLN A 132 -8.20 -6.57 -0.78
N VAL A 133 -6.91 -6.40 -1.08
CA VAL A 133 -6.30 -6.98 -2.27
C VAL A 133 -6.08 -8.47 -2.04
N LYS A 134 -6.36 -9.26 -3.05
CA LYS A 134 -6.20 -10.72 -2.98
C LYS A 134 -4.73 -11.09 -2.78
N GLY A 135 -4.46 -11.95 -1.81
CA GLY A 135 -3.13 -12.38 -1.43
C GLY A 135 -2.85 -13.83 -1.85
N ARG A 136 -1.75 -14.39 -1.32
CA ARG A 136 -1.40 -15.79 -1.53
C ARG A 136 -2.48 -16.71 -0.98
N GLY A 137 -2.90 -17.67 -1.80
CA GLY A 137 -4.00 -18.60 -1.48
C GLY A 137 -5.37 -18.14 -1.96
N ASP A 138 -5.53 -16.86 -2.33
CA ASP A 138 -6.76 -16.40 -2.96
C ASP A 138 -6.77 -16.68 -4.48
N GLN A 139 -7.95 -16.61 -5.10
CA GLN A 139 -8.11 -16.73 -6.54
C GLN A 139 -8.76 -15.46 -7.12
N PRO A 140 -8.10 -14.80 -8.09
CA PRO A 140 -6.71 -14.97 -8.49
C PRO A 140 -5.73 -14.54 -7.39
N ASN A 141 -4.50 -15.07 -7.40
CA ASN A 141 -3.43 -14.57 -6.54
C ASN A 141 -2.94 -13.21 -7.09
N GLN A 142 -2.82 -12.19 -6.24
CA GLN A 142 -2.40 -10.84 -6.59
C GLN A 142 -1.43 -10.25 -5.56
N HIS A 143 -0.69 -11.14 -4.84
CA HIS A 143 0.14 -10.67 -3.72
C HIS A 143 1.43 -9.96 -4.15
N ASP A 144 1.89 -10.17 -5.39
CA ASP A 144 3.07 -9.53 -5.94
C ASP A 144 2.76 -8.11 -6.41
N ILE A 145 3.37 -7.13 -5.79
CA ILE A 145 3.21 -5.71 -6.06
C ILE A 145 4.51 -5.17 -6.67
N LEU A 146 4.41 -4.49 -7.81
CA LEU A 146 5.56 -3.89 -8.51
C LEU A 146 6.19 -2.79 -7.66
N THR A 147 7.53 -2.80 -7.53
CA THR A 147 8.27 -1.79 -6.75
C THR A 147 9.59 -1.36 -7.42
N GLY A 148 10.32 -2.30 -8.02
CA GLY A 148 11.67 -2.05 -8.55
C GLY A 148 12.68 -1.63 -7.47
N SER A 149 12.42 -1.92 -6.21
CA SER A 149 13.15 -1.39 -5.06
C SER A 149 13.84 -2.49 -4.26
N ASP A 150 14.90 -2.14 -3.54
CA ASP A 150 15.41 -2.93 -2.43
C ASP A 150 14.48 -2.80 -1.19
N SER A 151 14.80 -3.52 -0.11
CA SER A 151 14.00 -3.49 1.12
C SER A 151 13.98 -2.12 1.82
N HIS A 152 14.91 -1.23 1.50
CA HIS A 152 14.97 0.14 2.00
C HIS A 152 14.28 1.15 1.06
N GLY A 153 13.63 0.69 -0.01
CA GLY A 153 12.94 1.55 -0.98
C GLY A 153 13.88 2.29 -1.93
N ARG A 154 15.11 1.82 -2.08
CA ARG A 154 16.10 2.39 -3.00
C ARG A 154 16.11 1.64 -4.31
N SER A 155 16.61 2.29 -5.35
CA SER A 155 16.87 1.64 -6.63
C SER A 155 17.82 0.45 -6.44
N MET A 156 17.47 -0.67 -7.02
CA MET A 156 18.30 -1.86 -6.97
C MET A 156 19.54 -1.70 -7.85
N LEU A 157 20.62 -2.36 -7.45
CA LEU A 157 21.77 -2.57 -8.33
C LEU A 157 21.35 -3.51 -9.46
N GLY A 158 21.61 -3.12 -10.69
CA GLY A 158 21.26 -3.88 -11.88
C GLY A 158 20.82 -2.99 -13.04
N SER A 159 20.43 -3.61 -14.14
CA SER A 159 19.93 -2.88 -15.29
C SER A 159 18.44 -2.55 -15.16
N ALA A 160 18.00 -1.49 -15.83
CA ALA A 160 16.57 -1.17 -15.91
C ALA A 160 15.73 -2.34 -16.45
N ALA A 161 16.28 -3.11 -17.38
CA ALA A 161 15.59 -4.27 -17.97
C ALA A 161 15.32 -5.39 -16.95
N THR A 162 16.20 -5.59 -15.96
CA THR A 162 16.12 -6.71 -15.01
C THR A 162 15.55 -6.35 -13.64
N THR A 163 15.42 -5.06 -13.34
CA THR A 163 14.95 -4.61 -12.03
C THR A 163 13.64 -3.82 -12.07
N THR A 164 13.30 -3.20 -13.21
CA THR A 164 12.21 -2.24 -13.31
C THR A 164 11.43 -2.32 -14.62
N CYS A 165 11.46 -3.46 -15.34
CA CYS A 165 10.84 -3.57 -16.65
C CYS A 165 11.19 -2.38 -17.57
N ASN A 166 12.50 -2.11 -17.72
CA ASN A 166 13.03 -0.98 -18.48
C ASN A 166 12.48 0.37 -18.01
N ASN A 167 12.58 0.64 -16.69
CA ASN A 167 12.05 1.84 -16.05
C ASN A 167 10.55 2.06 -16.34
N TRP A 168 9.79 0.96 -16.27
CA TRP A 168 8.33 0.92 -16.40
C TRP A 168 7.83 1.25 -17.81
N THR A 169 8.61 0.86 -18.83
CA THR A 169 8.25 1.06 -20.23
C THR A 169 8.22 -0.25 -21.05
N SER A 170 8.44 -1.42 -20.41
CA SER A 170 8.41 -2.71 -21.07
C SER A 170 7.22 -3.56 -20.62
N ASN A 171 6.54 -4.17 -21.58
CA ASN A 171 5.48 -5.17 -21.40
C ASN A 171 5.86 -6.55 -21.97
N SER A 172 7.15 -6.81 -22.16
CA SER A 172 7.65 -8.03 -22.81
C SER A 172 8.84 -8.63 -22.07
N ALA A 173 10.04 -8.53 -22.62
CA ALA A 173 11.25 -9.04 -22.01
C ALA A 173 11.70 -8.21 -20.79
N GLY A 174 12.44 -8.86 -19.89
CA GLY A 174 12.96 -8.26 -18.67
C GLY A 174 12.29 -8.80 -17.41
N SER A 175 12.44 -8.09 -16.32
CA SER A 175 11.78 -8.38 -15.05
C SER A 175 11.71 -7.11 -14.18
N ALA A 176 10.91 -7.16 -13.12
CA ALA A 176 10.87 -6.14 -12.10
C ALA A 176 10.94 -6.76 -10.71
N MET A 177 11.52 -6.07 -9.73
CA MET A 177 11.39 -6.44 -8.34
C MET A 177 9.94 -6.25 -7.90
N VAL A 178 9.41 -7.25 -7.19
CA VAL A 178 8.08 -7.21 -6.56
C VAL A 178 8.18 -7.39 -5.05
N GLY A 179 7.18 -6.92 -4.33
CA GLY A 179 7.00 -7.16 -2.91
C GLY A 179 5.70 -7.88 -2.62
N HIS A 180 5.60 -8.55 -1.48
CA HIS A 180 4.41 -9.28 -1.03
C HIS A 180 3.58 -8.42 -0.07
N HIS A 181 2.50 -7.80 -0.55
CA HIS A 181 1.67 -6.93 0.29
C HIS A 181 1.06 -7.65 1.48
N ASP A 182 0.87 -8.97 1.38
CA ASP A 182 0.29 -9.83 2.42
C ASP A 182 1.33 -10.43 3.37
N ARG A 183 2.60 -10.11 3.20
CA ARG A 183 3.73 -10.64 3.99
C ARG A 183 3.78 -12.16 4.00
N SER A 184 3.25 -12.83 3.01
CA SER A 184 3.21 -14.29 2.91
C SER A 184 4.11 -14.81 1.79
N GLY A 185 4.45 -16.11 1.86
CA GLY A 185 5.25 -16.80 0.84
C GLY A 185 6.70 -17.02 1.24
N GLY A 186 7.31 -18.01 0.62
CA GLY A 186 8.68 -18.48 0.58
C GLY A 186 9.73 -17.92 1.54
N GLY A 187 10.99 -17.90 1.12
CA GLY A 187 12.10 -17.45 1.97
C GLY A 187 12.20 -15.93 2.20
N ASN A 188 11.39 -15.13 1.49
CA ASN A 188 11.37 -13.69 1.62
C ASN A 188 9.93 -13.17 1.47
N SER A 189 9.39 -12.59 2.53
CA SER A 189 8.05 -12.01 2.62
C SER A 189 8.07 -10.48 2.70
N SER A 190 9.14 -9.83 2.22
CA SER A 190 9.24 -8.37 2.21
C SER A 190 8.08 -7.74 1.43
N TRP A 191 7.48 -6.69 1.98
CA TRP A 191 6.38 -6.00 1.32
C TRP A 191 6.80 -5.27 0.04
N ASN A 192 8.09 -4.95 -0.11
CA ASN A 192 8.62 -4.15 -1.22
C ASN A 192 9.79 -4.77 -1.99
N ALA A 193 10.38 -5.88 -1.51
CA ALA A 193 11.57 -6.48 -2.13
C ALA A 193 11.62 -8.00 -1.91
N ALA A 194 10.66 -8.74 -2.45
CA ALA A 194 10.55 -10.18 -2.24
C ALA A 194 11.36 -10.98 -3.28
N HIS A 195 11.10 -10.79 -4.56
CA HIS A 195 11.78 -11.46 -5.67
C HIS A 195 11.54 -10.72 -7.00
N ALA A 196 12.21 -11.15 -8.07
CA ALA A 196 11.96 -10.65 -9.40
C ALA A 196 10.73 -11.33 -10.03
N SER A 197 9.98 -10.60 -10.88
CA SER A 197 8.95 -11.17 -11.71
C SER A 197 9.56 -12.08 -12.81
N ARG A 198 8.77 -12.99 -13.36
CA ARG A 198 9.20 -13.88 -14.47
C ARG A 198 9.49 -13.12 -15.75
N GLY A 199 8.78 -12.04 -15.97
CA GLY A 199 8.88 -11.18 -17.13
C GLY A 199 8.11 -9.89 -16.90
N CYS A 200 7.98 -9.09 -17.95
CA CYS A 200 7.29 -7.80 -17.90
C CYS A 200 5.92 -7.81 -18.59
N SER A 201 5.53 -8.89 -19.27
CA SER A 201 4.19 -8.99 -19.84
C SER A 201 3.13 -9.13 -18.75
N GLN A 202 1.90 -8.74 -19.02
CA GLN A 202 0.80 -8.93 -18.09
C GLN A 202 0.64 -10.40 -17.69
N GLN A 203 0.85 -11.32 -18.65
CA GLN A 203 0.78 -12.76 -18.41
C GLN A 203 1.90 -13.24 -17.47
N ASP A 204 3.12 -12.73 -17.64
CA ASP A 204 4.25 -13.06 -16.76
C ASP A 204 4.03 -12.57 -15.33
N LEU A 205 3.49 -11.36 -15.17
CA LEU A 205 3.16 -10.79 -13.85
C LEU A 205 2.09 -11.63 -13.16
N VAL A 206 1.04 -12.03 -13.87
CA VAL A 206 0.01 -12.95 -13.35
C VAL A 206 0.61 -14.32 -13.03
N GLY A 207 1.46 -14.86 -13.90
CA GLY A 207 2.14 -16.13 -13.69
C GLY A 207 3.15 -16.12 -12.55
N THR A 208 3.62 -14.94 -12.12
CA THR A 208 4.47 -14.79 -10.94
C THR A 208 3.65 -14.84 -9.65
N GLY A 209 2.46 -14.24 -9.63
CA GLY A 209 1.59 -14.15 -8.47
C GLY A 209 1.02 -12.74 -8.25
N GLY A 210 1.11 -11.89 -9.26
CA GLY A 210 0.65 -10.50 -9.24
C GLY A 210 -0.44 -10.22 -10.27
N ALA A 211 -0.65 -8.93 -10.54
CA ALA A 211 -1.60 -8.46 -11.56
C ALA A 211 -1.15 -7.11 -12.18
N GLY A 212 0.11 -6.74 -12.04
CA GLY A 212 0.61 -5.43 -12.45
C GLY A 212 0.17 -4.30 -11.52
N LEU A 213 -0.13 -4.62 -10.26
CA LEU A 213 -0.51 -3.65 -9.22
C LEU A 213 0.72 -3.00 -8.61
N PHE A 214 0.56 -1.80 -8.06
CA PHE A 214 1.60 -1.07 -7.34
C PHE A 214 1.03 -0.22 -6.21
N TYR A 215 1.88 0.18 -5.26
CA TYR A 215 1.51 1.04 -4.15
C TYR A 215 1.44 2.50 -4.58
N CYS A 216 0.46 3.22 -4.05
CA CYS A 216 0.28 4.66 -4.22
C CYS A 216 0.34 5.36 -2.87
N PHE A 217 1.07 6.46 -2.79
CA PHE A 217 1.20 7.28 -1.59
C PHE A 217 0.87 8.74 -1.89
N ALA A 218 0.19 9.39 -0.97
CA ALA A 218 0.02 10.83 -0.99
C ALA A 218 1.30 11.52 -0.48
N THR A 219 1.75 12.54 -1.18
CA THR A 219 3.02 13.23 -0.89
C THR A 219 2.89 14.40 0.07
N ASN A 220 1.67 14.80 0.41
CA ASN A 220 1.31 15.95 1.26
C ASN A 220 0.22 15.56 2.26
#